data_c797b536bf90344120084c0fe6b090d9
#
_entry.id   c797b536bf90344120084c0fe6b090d9
#
_cell.length_a   1.000
_cell.length_b   1.000
_cell.length_c   1.000
_cell.angle_alpha   90.00
_cell.angle_beta   90.00
_cell.angle_gamma   90.00
#
_symmetry.space_group_name_H-M   'P 1'
#
loop_
_entity.id
_entity.type
_entity.pdbx_description
1 polymer ?
#
loop_
_entity_poly.entity_id
_entity_poly.type
_entity_poly.pdbx_seq_one_letter_code
_entity_poly.pdbx_strand_id
1 'polypeptide(L)'
;MQGLLLAGRYRLAESIGSGGMGRVWRAHDEVLHRTVAIKELTAALYVSESDQPRLLARTRAEARAAARINHSAVVTVHDVLEHDGRPWIVMELVEGNSLADEVKEKGRIEPAEAARIGVWVLRALRAAHAAGVLHRDVKPGNVLLGQDGRVLLTDFGIAQIEGDSTITRTGEVVGSVDYLAPERVRGADPGPSSDLWALGATLFTAVEGRSPFRRTSPLSTMQAVVEEDAGEPRYAGALAPVIAALLNKDPALRPDADQAEQMLAEAAEGRRPRAAEEWLPTQQVGSRQGGLAEDFNSGSGANPYASATGGAAPYPSATGPTHHTPLVASTTLAPAPAPSKRRRLRSVALVVVVAALVGGGAALGLQKWHQDDEQGGSPSASVSQSPTATGATQSPAQGSLPANWEVHHDPWGFDVSLPKGWTRKVYGDADGIKQVDYTPDNGKHFVRIAIDTSPDFPTANAHQLDLEVQLQKLVDYNRVTLEANTYRDRPGSLWDYTWTALAKDTPFPGPRRAVEETYMSRDGVEYAIYMSAPAADWATTSAQFKTVMQSWSPDSG
;
A
#
# COMPACT_ATOMS: atom_id res chain seq x y z
N MET A 1 12.70 -13.48 28.57
CA MET A 1 12.68 -12.07 28.99
C MET A 1 11.91 -11.83 30.30
N GLN A 2 11.00 -12.72 30.70
CA GLN A 2 10.36 -12.62 32.02
C GLN A 2 11.40 -12.59 33.13
N GLY A 3 11.26 -11.69 34.10
CA GLY A 3 12.24 -11.47 35.18
C GLY A 3 13.40 -10.50 34.84
N LEU A 4 13.54 -10.10 33.54
CA LEU A 4 14.57 -9.15 33.13
C LEU A 4 14.36 -7.78 33.82
N LEU A 5 15.44 -7.20 34.33
CA LEU A 5 15.44 -5.88 34.94
C LEU A 5 15.97 -4.84 33.93
N LEU A 6 15.07 -4.01 33.41
CA LEU A 6 15.42 -2.94 32.47
C LEU A 6 15.88 -1.69 33.21
N ALA A 7 16.99 -1.11 32.75
CA ALA A 7 17.60 0.10 33.31
C ALA A 7 17.78 0.07 34.85
N GLY A 8 17.89 -1.14 35.45
CA GLY A 8 18.01 -1.30 36.90
C GLY A 8 16.76 -0.90 37.71
N ARG A 9 15.61 -0.71 37.05
CA ARG A 9 14.38 -0.16 37.64
C ARG A 9 13.11 -0.95 37.33
N TYR A 10 12.91 -1.40 36.08
CA TYR A 10 11.66 -2.01 35.66
C TYR A 10 11.82 -3.52 35.47
N ARG A 11 11.16 -4.30 36.31
CA ARG A 11 11.18 -5.76 36.21
C ARG A 11 10.06 -6.27 35.37
N LEU A 12 10.39 -6.90 34.22
CA LEU A 12 9.41 -7.49 33.31
C LEU A 12 8.70 -8.70 33.95
N ALA A 13 7.38 -8.71 33.90
CA ALA A 13 6.54 -9.83 34.29
C ALA A 13 6.09 -10.62 33.06
N GLU A 14 4.80 -10.65 32.76
CA GLU A 14 4.21 -11.36 31.62
C GLU A 14 4.07 -10.46 30.39
N SER A 15 4.02 -11.08 29.20
CA SER A 15 3.63 -10.39 27.97
C SER A 15 2.11 -10.27 27.92
N ILE A 16 1.61 -9.03 27.79
CA ILE A 16 0.17 -8.72 27.73
C ILE A 16 -0.33 -8.41 26.32
N GLY A 17 0.58 -8.25 25.34
CA GLY A 17 0.25 -8.02 23.95
C GLY A 17 1.44 -8.22 23.02
N SER A 18 1.17 -8.58 21.77
CA SER A 18 2.19 -8.67 20.72
C SER A 18 1.59 -8.31 19.36
N GLY A 19 2.37 -7.64 18.51
CA GLY A 19 1.96 -7.25 17.16
C GLY A 19 3.15 -6.90 16.29
N GLY A 20 2.92 -6.48 15.05
CA GLY A 20 3.97 -6.19 14.07
C GLY A 20 4.99 -5.12 14.50
N MET A 21 4.63 -4.23 15.42
CA MET A 21 5.53 -3.16 15.91
C MET A 21 6.29 -3.55 17.17
N GLY A 22 5.98 -4.70 17.80
CA GLY A 22 6.66 -5.11 19.02
C GLY A 22 5.79 -5.88 20.01
N ARG A 23 6.26 -5.95 21.24
CA ARG A 23 5.62 -6.67 22.34
C ARG A 23 5.37 -5.73 23.51
N VAL A 24 4.24 -5.88 24.18
CA VAL A 24 3.88 -5.14 25.39
C VAL A 24 3.98 -6.08 26.58
N TRP A 25 4.68 -5.62 27.60
CA TRP A 25 4.93 -6.34 28.83
C TRP A 25 4.27 -5.65 30.02
N ARG A 26 3.66 -6.41 30.90
CA ARG A 26 3.42 -5.96 32.27
C ARG A 26 4.76 -5.91 32.99
N ALA A 27 5.02 -4.86 33.75
CA ALA A 27 6.27 -4.71 34.51
C ALA A 27 6.04 -4.03 35.85
N HIS A 28 6.96 -4.26 36.80
CA HIS A 28 6.98 -3.58 38.09
C HIS A 28 8.08 -2.51 38.11
N ASP A 29 7.71 -1.28 38.41
CA ASP A 29 8.64 -0.18 38.72
C ASP A 29 9.13 -0.32 40.16
N GLU A 30 10.36 -0.83 40.36
CA GLU A 30 10.91 -1.10 41.70
C GLU A 30 11.24 0.15 42.49
N VAL A 31 11.30 1.32 41.84
CA VAL A 31 11.56 2.60 42.48
C VAL A 31 10.29 3.26 43.01
N LEU A 32 9.22 3.27 42.16
CA LEU A 32 7.94 3.89 42.52
C LEU A 32 6.90 2.89 43.03
N HIS A 33 7.24 1.59 43.13
CA HIS A 33 6.39 0.50 43.63
C HIS A 33 5.02 0.46 42.98
N ARG A 34 4.98 0.59 41.64
CA ARG A 34 3.75 0.53 40.83
C ARG A 34 3.89 -0.43 39.65
N THR A 35 2.76 -0.91 39.16
CA THR A 35 2.73 -1.68 37.92
C THR A 35 2.62 -0.74 36.74
N VAL A 36 3.36 -1.04 35.65
CA VAL A 36 3.39 -0.28 34.40
C VAL A 36 3.29 -1.22 33.20
N ALA A 37 2.92 -0.70 32.05
CA ALA A 37 3.07 -1.36 30.78
C ALA A 37 4.38 -0.91 30.12
N ILE A 38 5.11 -1.84 29.49
CA ILE A 38 6.33 -1.50 28.77
C ILE A 38 6.26 -2.09 27.37
N LYS A 39 6.33 -1.22 26.36
CA LYS A 39 6.33 -1.60 24.94
C LYS A 39 7.77 -1.72 24.43
N GLU A 40 8.15 -2.92 24.02
CA GLU A 40 9.38 -3.22 23.30
C GLU A 40 9.19 -2.94 21.81
N LEU A 41 9.95 -2.05 21.22
CA LEU A 41 9.88 -1.78 19.78
C LEU A 41 10.86 -2.67 19.01
N THR A 42 10.34 -3.72 18.40
CA THR A 42 11.15 -4.70 17.65
C THR A 42 11.45 -4.26 16.22
N ALA A 43 10.77 -3.23 15.69
CA ALA A 43 11.06 -2.67 14.37
C ALA A 43 12.53 -2.24 14.21
N ALA A 44 13.20 -1.85 15.30
CA ALA A 44 14.63 -1.54 15.31
C ALA A 44 15.55 -2.72 14.93
N LEU A 45 15.07 -3.96 15.05
CA LEU A 45 15.84 -5.16 14.67
C LEU A 45 15.96 -5.34 13.15
N TYR A 46 15.10 -4.68 12.40
CA TYR A 46 15.05 -4.79 10.92
C TYR A 46 15.70 -3.60 10.22
N VAL A 47 16.27 -2.67 10.98
CA VAL A 47 16.96 -1.48 10.47
C VAL A 47 18.47 -1.72 10.47
N SER A 48 19.17 -1.19 9.46
CA SER A 48 20.64 -1.30 9.38
C SER A 48 21.32 -0.67 10.59
N GLU A 49 22.49 -1.20 10.98
CA GLU A 49 23.26 -0.65 12.11
C GLU A 49 23.55 0.86 11.96
N SER A 50 23.71 1.34 10.70
CA SER A 50 23.93 2.76 10.39
C SER A 50 22.71 3.63 10.69
N ASP A 51 21.49 3.09 10.57
CA ASP A 51 20.23 3.83 10.76
C ASP A 51 19.66 3.71 12.19
N GLN A 52 20.10 2.73 12.96
CA GLN A 52 19.65 2.52 14.34
C GLN A 52 19.77 3.77 15.23
N PRO A 53 20.89 4.52 15.26
CA PRO A 53 20.99 5.72 16.10
C PRO A 53 19.96 6.79 15.73
N ARG A 54 19.67 6.93 14.42
CA ARG A 54 18.67 7.87 13.90
C ARG A 54 17.26 7.46 14.32
N LEU A 55 16.94 6.17 14.20
CA LEU A 55 15.66 5.62 14.64
C LEU A 55 15.46 5.81 16.14
N LEU A 56 16.47 5.50 16.97
CA LEU A 56 16.43 5.68 18.41
C LEU A 56 16.22 7.13 18.79
N ALA A 57 16.97 8.07 18.19
CA ALA A 57 16.83 9.50 18.46
C ALA A 57 15.42 10.00 18.12
N ARG A 58 14.87 9.52 17.02
CA ARG A 58 13.52 9.86 16.58
C ARG A 58 12.44 9.29 17.50
N THR A 59 12.49 7.99 17.80
CA THR A 59 11.56 7.34 18.75
C THR A 59 11.54 8.07 20.09
N ARG A 60 12.72 8.50 20.58
CA ARG A 60 12.82 9.31 21.80
C ARG A 60 12.15 10.68 21.64
N ALA A 61 12.30 11.34 20.50
CA ALA A 61 11.66 12.63 20.24
C ALA A 61 10.13 12.51 20.17
N GLU A 62 9.62 11.49 19.48
CA GLU A 62 8.18 11.21 19.36
C GLU A 62 7.56 10.81 20.72
N ALA A 63 8.23 9.94 21.47
CA ALA A 63 7.75 9.57 22.81
C ALA A 63 7.77 10.76 23.79
N ARG A 64 8.78 11.66 23.71
CA ARG A 64 8.78 12.91 24.49
C ARG A 64 7.66 13.85 24.08
N ALA A 65 7.29 13.86 22.78
CA ALA A 65 6.15 14.63 22.32
C ALA A 65 4.83 14.05 22.85
N ALA A 66 4.66 12.72 22.79
CA ALA A 66 3.50 12.02 23.37
C ALA A 66 3.40 12.22 24.90
N ALA A 67 4.52 12.23 25.63
CA ALA A 67 4.55 12.46 27.09
C ALA A 67 4.07 13.88 27.49
N ARG A 68 4.00 14.83 26.57
CA ARG A 68 3.45 16.18 26.83
C ARG A 68 1.93 16.23 26.75
N ILE A 69 1.29 15.21 26.22
CA ILE A 69 -0.16 15.14 26.13
C ILE A 69 -0.71 14.77 27.50
N ASN A 70 -1.34 15.72 28.16
CA ASN A 70 -1.97 15.51 29.48
C ASN A 70 -3.49 15.52 29.31
N HIS A 71 -4.08 14.34 29.20
CA HIS A 71 -5.54 14.18 29.06
C HIS A 71 -5.99 12.81 29.57
N SER A 72 -7.14 12.74 30.24
CA SER A 72 -7.68 11.52 30.86
C SER A 72 -8.03 10.40 29.89
N ALA A 73 -8.18 10.71 28.60
CA ALA A 73 -8.43 9.74 27.53
C ALA A 73 -7.15 9.38 26.75
N VAL A 74 -5.96 9.74 27.24
CA VAL A 74 -4.66 9.40 26.62
C VAL A 74 -3.85 8.56 27.58
N VAL A 75 -3.31 7.45 27.11
CA VAL A 75 -2.39 6.62 27.91
C VAL A 75 -1.13 7.41 28.20
N THR A 76 -0.82 7.57 29.49
CA THR A 76 0.32 8.38 29.93
C THR A 76 1.64 7.67 29.64
N VAL A 77 2.55 8.33 28.91
CA VAL A 77 3.93 7.87 28.73
C VAL A 77 4.76 8.33 29.94
N HIS A 78 5.38 7.40 30.64
CA HIS A 78 6.15 7.65 31.87
C HIS A 78 7.65 7.78 31.64
N ASP A 79 8.21 6.98 30.72
CA ASP A 79 9.65 6.94 30.47
C ASP A 79 9.97 6.34 29.09
N VAL A 80 11.18 6.57 28.60
CA VAL A 80 11.72 5.98 27.37
C VAL A 80 13.13 5.48 27.64
N LEU A 81 13.30 4.18 27.52
CA LEU A 81 14.53 3.47 27.83
C LEU A 81 15.21 2.96 26.56
N GLU A 82 16.48 2.67 26.67
CA GLU A 82 17.24 1.91 25.69
C GLU A 82 17.82 0.66 26.36
N HIS A 83 17.57 -0.48 25.74
CA HIS A 83 18.16 -1.75 26.19
C HIS A 83 18.43 -2.63 24.96
N ASP A 84 19.63 -3.22 24.88
CA ASP A 84 20.10 -4.01 23.75
C ASP A 84 19.92 -3.30 22.39
N GLY A 85 20.25 -1.99 22.32
CA GLY A 85 20.12 -1.19 21.10
C GLY A 85 18.69 -0.93 20.64
N ARG A 86 17.68 -1.23 21.46
CA ARG A 86 16.26 -1.06 21.16
C ARG A 86 15.60 -0.05 22.08
N PRO A 87 14.62 0.74 21.57
CA PRO A 87 13.82 1.60 22.42
C PRO A 87 12.72 0.81 23.13
N TRP A 88 12.51 1.14 24.41
CA TRP A 88 11.46 0.61 25.25
C TRP A 88 10.66 1.78 25.82
N ILE A 89 9.35 1.74 25.71
CA ILE A 89 8.47 2.83 26.15
C ILE A 89 7.71 2.36 27.38
N VAL A 90 7.92 3.05 28.50
CA VAL A 90 7.21 2.81 29.76
C VAL A 90 5.96 3.68 29.79
N MET A 91 4.80 3.08 30.03
CA MET A 91 3.52 3.77 30.01
C MET A 91 2.58 3.28 31.11
N GLU A 92 1.51 4.00 31.32
CA GLU A 92 0.39 3.60 32.17
C GLU A 92 -0.11 2.21 31.78
N LEU A 93 -0.29 1.33 32.77
CA LEU A 93 -0.98 0.06 32.55
C LEU A 93 -2.47 0.29 32.65
N VAL A 94 -3.18 0.00 31.58
CA VAL A 94 -4.64 0.01 31.54
C VAL A 94 -5.14 -1.44 31.65
N GLU A 95 -5.83 -1.74 32.73
CA GLU A 95 -6.49 -3.05 32.91
C GLU A 95 -7.80 -3.04 32.13
N GLY A 96 -7.92 -3.88 31.11
CA GLY A 96 -9.08 -3.96 30.23
C GLY A 96 -8.73 -4.53 28.87
N ASN A 97 -9.65 -4.41 27.92
CA ASN A 97 -9.52 -4.93 26.56
C ASN A 97 -9.32 -3.77 25.56
N SER A 98 -8.76 -4.06 24.40
CA SER A 98 -8.87 -3.14 23.29
C SER A 98 -10.27 -3.18 22.67
N LEU A 99 -10.66 -2.11 21.96
CA LEU A 99 -11.91 -2.09 21.18
C LEU A 99 -11.89 -3.20 20.11
N ALA A 100 -10.70 -3.59 19.60
CA ALA A 100 -10.57 -4.70 18.67
C ALA A 100 -10.94 -6.04 19.33
N ASP A 101 -10.51 -6.26 20.57
CA ASP A 101 -10.84 -7.48 21.33
C ASP A 101 -12.34 -7.53 21.63
N GLU A 102 -12.93 -6.40 22.03
CA GLU A 102 -14.38 -6.31 22.27
C GLU A 102 -15.20 -6.58 21.00
N VAL A 103 -14.79 -6.03 19.87
CA VAL A 103 -15.42 -6.30 18.57
C VAL A 103 -15.28 -7.77 18.19
N LYS A 104 -14.12 -8.36 18.41
CA LYS A 104 -13.87 -9.78 18.14
C LYS A 104 -14.73 -10.70 19.02
N GLU A 105 -14.90 -10.36 20.29
CA GLU A 105 -15.67 -11.13 21.26
C GLU A 105 -17.17 -11.01 21.02
N LYS A 106 -17.68 -9.76 20.85
CA LYS A 106 -19.11 -9.45 20.76
C LYS A 106 -19.64 -9.43 19.32
N GLY A 107 -18.76 -9.51 18.33
CA GLY A 107 -19.07 -9.35 16.90
C GLY A 107 -19.22 -7.89 16.48
N ARG A 108 -19.79 -7.04 17.32
CA ARG A 108 -19.97 -5.59 17.10
C ARG A 108 -20.30 -4.87 18.41
N ILE A 109 -20.18 -3.56 18.38
CA ILE A 109 -20.54 -2.65 19.49
C ILE A 109 -21.86 -1.95 19.15
N GLU A 110 -22.71 -1.74 20.15
CA GLU A 110 -23.95 -0.99 19.98
C GLU A 110 -23.69 0.46 19.56
N PRO A 111 -24.48 1.05 18.64
CA PRO A 111 -24.20 2.37 18.06
C PRO A 111 -24.02 3.50 19.07
N ALA A 112 -24.86 3.55 20.11
CA ALA A 112 -24.76 4.58 21.14
C ALA A 112 -23.46 4.42 21.96
N GLU A 113 -23.03 3.19 22.23
CA GLU A 113 -21.76 2.91 22.91
C GLU A 113 -20.56 3.25 22.02
N ALA A 114 -20.59 2.85 20.75
CA ALA A 114 -19.56 3.21 19.78
C ALA A 114 -19.43 4.74 19.64
N ALA A 115 -20.55 5.48 19.65
CA ALA A 115 -20.55 6.93 19.64
C ALA A 115 -19.91 7.52 20.91
N ARG A 116 -20.21 6.99 22.11
CA ARG A 116 -19.55 7.39 23.38
C ARG A 116 -18.05 7.14 23.34
N ILE A 117 -17.62 5.98 22.86
CA ILE A 117 -16.19 5.68 22.64
C ILE A 117 -15.59 6.71 21.68
N GLY A 118 -16.27 7.01 20.57
CA GLY A 118 -15.85 8.01 19.58
C GLY A 118 -15.64 9.40 20.18
N VAL A 119 -16.52 9.86 21.09
CA VAL A 119 -16.33 11.14 21.80
C VAL A 119 -15.02 11.17 22.57
N TRP A 120 -14.72 10.11 23.34
CA TRP A 120 -13.47 10.07 24.14
C TRP A 120 -12.23 9.99 23.27
N VAL A 121 -12.24 9.18 22.20
CA VAL A 121 -11.14 9.11 21.24
C VAL A 121 -10.92 10.46 20.57
N LEU A 122 -11.99 11.15 20.17
CA LEU A 122 -11.89 12.48 19.57
C LEU A 122 -11.30 13.52 20.54
N ARG A 123 -11.69 13.50 21.80
CA ARG A 123 -11.10 14.36 22.84
C ARG A 123 -9.62 14.09 23.06
N ALA A 124 -9.20 12.82 23.03
CA ALA A 124 -7.79 12.42 23.05
C ALA A 124 -7.03 13.00 21.85
N LEU A 125 -7.59 12.87 20.63
CA LEU A 125 -7.01 13.44 19.41
C LEU A 125 -6.89 14.97 19.49
N ARG A 126 -7.92 15.68 19.96
CA ARG A 126 -7.87 17.14 20.13
C ARG A 126 -6.77 17.56 21.10
N ALA A 127 -6.60 16.85 22.22
CA ALA A 127 -5.53 17.13 23.19
C ALA A 127 -4.14 16.92 22.56
N ALA A 128 -3.97 15.88 21.75
CA ALA A 128 -2.75 15.61 21.01
C ALA A 128 -2.46 16.69 19.94
N HIS A 129 -3.45 17.03 19.14
CA HIS A 129 -3.33 18.06 18.10
C HIS A 129 -2.98 19.43 18.69
N ALA A 130 -3.58 19.79 19.84
CA ALA A 130 -3.24 21.01 20.58
C ALA A 130 -1.77 21.01 21.09
N ALA A 131 -1.21 19.83 21.37
CA ALA A 131 0.19 19.65 21.73
C ALA A 131 1.14 19.54 20.52
N GLY A 132 0.61 19.68 19.27
CA GLY A 132 1.36 19.55 18.04
C GLY A 132 1.70 18.09 17.66
N VAL A 133 0.95 17.12 18.18
CA VAL A 133 1.16 15.67 17.95
C VAL A 133 -0.02 15.11 17.16
N LEU A 134 0.28 14.47 16.04
CA LEU A 134 -0.70 13.66 15.28
C LEU A 134 -0.61 12.20 15.73
N HIS A 135 -1.75 11.50 15.76
CA HIS A 135 -1.75 10.09 16.16
C HIS A 135 -1.25 9.17 15.03
N ARG A 136 -1.71 9.39 13.81
CA ARG A 136 -1.30 8.69 12.58
C ARG A 136 -1.69 7.21 12.47
N ASP A 137 -2.12 6.55 13.56
CA ASP A 137 -2.48 5.11 13.60
C ASP A 137 -3.72 4.86 14.47
N VAL A 138 -4.78 5.66 14.31
CA VAL A 138 -6.06 5.43 15.01
C VAL A 138 -6.72 4.17 14.45
N LYS A 139 -6.96 3.18 15.33
CA LYS A 139 -7.60 1.92 14.97
C LYS A 139 -8.16 1.24 16.21
N PRO A 140 -9.08 0.26 16.10
CA PRO A 140 -9.66 -0.41 17.26
C PRO A 140 -8.65 -1.02 18.22
N GLY A 141 -7.50 -1.51 17.74
CA GLY A 141 -6.45 -2.08 18.59
C GLY A 141 -5.72 -1.05 19.47
N ASN A 142 -5.80 0.24 19.11
CA ASN A 142 -5.18 1.33 19.86
C ASN A 142 -6.17 2.09 20.76
N VAL A 143 -7.43 1.66 20.82
CA VAL A 143 -8.45 2.19 21.74
C VAL A 143 -8.63 1.19 22.88
N LEU A 144 -8.27 1.57 24.09
CA LEU A 144 -8.36 0.73 25.29
C LEU A 144 -9.62 1.05 26.07
N LEU A 145 -10.34 0.03 26.48
CA LEU A 145 -11.54 0.08 27.29
C LEU A 145 -11.20 -0.43 28.68
N GLY A 146 -10.94 0.50 29.60
CA GLY A 146 -10.56 0.19 30.96
C GLY A 146 -11.69 -0.43 31.78
N GLN A 147 -11.35 -1.35 32.69
CA GLN A 147 -12.33 -1.92 33.64
C GLN A 147 -12.93 -0.86 34.58
N ASP A 148 -12.27 0.28 34.73
CA ASP A 148 -12.75 1.47 35.44
C ASP A 148 -13.72 2.33 34.62
N GLY A 149 -14.08 1.90 33.41
CA GLY A 149 -14.99 2.60 32.49
C GLY A 149 -14.33 3.72 31.68
N ARG A 150 -13.00 3.93 31.79
CA ARG A 150 -12.29 4.90 30.94
C ARG A 150 -12.13 4.36 29.52
N VAL A 151 -12.16 5.26 28.55
CA VAL A 151 -11.73 5.01 27.16
C VAL A 151 -10.44 5.79 26.93
N LEU A 152 -9.38 5.08 26.57
CA LEU A 152 -8.06 5.68 26.39
C LEU A 152 -7.50 5.35 25.01
N LEU A 153 -6.82 6.33 24.40
CA LEU A 153 -6.09 6.17 23.15
C LEU A 153 -4.61 5.98 23.46
N THR A 154 -3.99 4.94 22.88
CA THR A 154 -2.58 4.58 23.06
C THR A 154 -1.82 4.63 21.73
N ASP A 155 -0.48 4.52 21.79
CA ASP A 155 0.38 4.38 20.62
C ASP A 155 0.40 5.57 19.65
N PHE A 156 0.46 6.79 20.20
CA PHE A 156 0.64 8.02 19.42
C PHE A 156 1.95 8.01 18.63
N GLY A 157 1.86 7.80 17.33
CA GLY A 157 2.92 8.03 16.34
C GLY A 157 4.36 7.51 16.59
N ILE A 158 4.58 6.83 17.74
CA ILE A 158 5.91 6.55 18.33
C ILE A 158 6.76 5.57 17.51
N ALA A 159 6.22 4.99 16.44
CA ALA A 159 6.92 3.97 15.66
C ALA A 159 6.80 4.16 14.14
N GLN A 160 6.25 5.29 13.67
CA GLN A 160 6.15 5.52 12.23
C GLN A 160 7.41 6.22 11.71
N ILE A 161 8.08 5.59 10.77
CA ILE A 161 9.23 6.15 10.05
C ILE A 161 8.68 7.16 9.03
N GLU A 162 8.88 8.49 9.25
CA GLU A 162 8.54 9.52 8.25
C GLU A 162 9.47 9.40 7.05
N GLY A 163 8.89 9.35 5.86
CA GLY A 163 9.65 9.20 4.61
C GLY A 163 9.67 7.79 4.05
N ASP A 164 9.34 6.77 4.86
CA ASP A 164 9.05 5.46 4.29
C ASP A 164 7.54 5.33 4.11
N SER A 165 7.15 5.08 2.88
CA SER A 165 5.83 4.57 2.53
C SER A 165 5.44 3.50 3.57
N THR A 166 4.17 3.38 3.87
CA THR A 166 3.50 2.40 4.77
C THR A 166 3.97 0.94 4.56
N ILE A 167 4.90 0.74 3.65
CA ILE A 167 5.51 -0.51 3.23
C ILE A 167 6.94 -0.52 3.75
N THR A 168 7.29 -1.45 4.63
CA THR A 168 8.68 -1.67 5.07
C THR A 168 9.54 -2.16 3.91
N ARG A 169 10.88 -2.04 4.05
CA ARG A 169 11.88 -2.67 3.14
C ARG A 169 11.65 -4.17 2.89
N THR A 170 10.94 -4.84 3.78
CA THR A 170 10.55 -6.25 3.65
C THR A 170 9.23 -6.45 2.91
N GLY A 171 8.58 -5.37 2.42
CA GLY A 171 7.28 -5.46 1.75
C GLY A 171 6.12 -5.80 2.70
N GLU A 172 6.38 -5.93 4.00
CA GLU A 172 5.33 -6.02 5.00
C GLU A 172 4.80 -4.62 5.29
N VAL A 173 3.50 -4.45 5.11
CA VAL A 173 2.84 -3.23 5.53
C VAL A 173 2.82 -3.20 7.06
N VAL A 174 3.66 -2.36 7.65
CA VAL A 174 3.63 -2.10 9.08
C VAL A 174 2.44 -1.19 9.37
N GLY A 175 1.41 -1.77 9.92
CA GLY A 175 0.18 -1.09 10.26
C GLY A 175 -1.02 -1.55 9.45
N SER A 176 -2.20 -1.18 9.92
CA SER A 176 -3.45 -1.55 9.26
C SER A 176 -3.79 -0.48 8.23
N VAL A 177 -3.48 -0.73 6.96
CA VAL A 177 -3.83 0.15 5.82
C VAL A 177 -5.33 0.46 5.73
N ASP A 178 -6.15 -0.37 6.35
CA ASP A 178 -7.61 -0.22 6.39
C ASP A 178 -8.09 1.10 7.00
N TYR A 179 -7.26 1.73 7.85
CA TYR A 179 -7.57 2.97 8.57
C TYR A 179 -6.81 4.18 8.02
N LEU A 180 -5.96 3.96 7.01
CA LEU A 180 -5.17 5.01 6.40
C LEU A 180 -6.06 5.94 5.57
N ALA A 181 -5.90 7.25 5.72
CA ALA A 181 -6.68 8.22 4.98
C ALA A 181 -6.27 8.30 3.49
N PRO A 182 -7.20 8.58 2.55
CA PRO A 182 -6.92 8.58 1.11
C PRO A 182 -5.83 9.56 0.71
N GLU A 183 -5.74 10.73 1.35
CA GLU A 183 -4.67 11.71 1.12
C GLU A 183 -3.30 11.15 1.52
N ARG A 184 -3.25 10.31 2.57
CA ARG A 184 -2.03 9.64 2.99
C ARG A 184 -1.58 8.55 2.01
N VAL A 185 -2.54 7.79 1.46
CA VAL A 185 -2.27 6.81 0.39
C VAL A 185 -1.72 7.50 -0.85
N ARG A 186 -2.15 8.72 -1.14
CA ARG A 186 -1.65 9.55 -2.26
C ARG A 186 -0.32 10.25 -1.95
N GLY A 187 0.27 10.04 -0.76
CA GLY A 187 1.57 10.61 -0.39
C GLY A 187 1.52 12.04 0.15
N ALA A 188 0.35 12.56 0.50
CA ALA A 188 0.25 13.87 1.16
C ALA A 188 0.67 13.78 2.64
N ASP A 189 1.17 14.89 3.17
CA ASP A 189 1.52 14.97 4.59
C ASP A 189 0.31 14.73 5.50
N PRO A 190 0.51 14.04 6.65
CA PRO A 190 -0.56 13.83 7.61
C PRO A 190 -1.03 15.14 8.24
N GLY A 191 -2.34 15.22 8.45
CA GLY A 191 -2.98 16.32 9.17
C GLY A 191 -4.01 15.81 10.18
N PRO A 192 -4.58 16.71 11.00
CA PRO A 192 -5.69 16.36 11.90
C PRO A 192 -6.84 15.66 11.20
N SER A 193 -7.18 16.06 9.97
CA SER A 193 -8.23 15.43 9.15
C SER A 193 -7.96 13.95 8.86
N SER A 194 -6.67 13.53 8.77
CA SER A 194 -6.32 12.12 8.56
C SER A 194 -6.64 11.26 9.79
N ASP A 195 -6.46 11.81 11.02
CA ASP A 195 -6.84 11.13 12.26
C ASP A 195 -8.38 11.04 12.39
N LEU A 196 -9.12 12.06 11.91
CA LEU A 196 -10.58 12.05 11.87
C LEU A 196 -11.14 11.00 10.90
N TRP A 197 -10.52 10.82 9.74
CA TRP A 197 -10.82 9.70 8.85
C TRP A 197 -10.63 8.35 9.54
N ALA A 198 -9.47 8.17 10.19
CA ALA A 198 -9.13 6.94 10.89
C ALA A 198 -10.11 6.65 12.05
N LEU A 199 -10.59 7.68 12.75
CA LEU A 199 -11.68 7.58 13.70
C LEU A 199 -12.98 7.09 13.03
N GLY A 200 -13.36 7.65 11.88
CA GLY A 200 -14.51 7.20 11.09
C GLY A 200 -14.44 5.71 10.72
N ALA A 201 -13.26 5.25 10.23
CA ALA A 201 -13.03 3.84 9.90
C ALA A 201 -13.05 2.93 11.15
N THR A 202 -12.55 3.44 12.29
CA THR A 202 -12.60 2.75 13.59
C THR A 202 -14.04 2.56 14.06
N LEU A 203 -14.87 3.61 13.99
CA LEU A 203 -16.29 3.56 14.36
C LEU A 203 -17.10 2.66 13.43
N PHE A 204 -16.84 2.71 12.12
CA PHE A 204 -17.43 1.76 11.18
C PHE A 204 -17.12 0.32 11.58
N THR A 205 -15.83 0.04 11.88
CA THR A 205 -15.39 -1.30 12.30
C THR A 205 -16.07 -1.72 13.61
N ALA A 206 -16.22 -0.80 14.55
CA ALA A 206 -16.86 -1.09 15.83
C ALA A 206 -18.32 -1.55 15.65
N VAL A 207 -19.09 -0.91 14.77
CA VAL A 207 -20.52 -1.22 14.60
C VAL A 207 -20.80 -2.32 13.57
N GLU A 208 -19.92 -2.54 12.61
CA GLU A 208 -20.08 -3.55 11.55
C GLU A 208 -19.29 -4.84 11.80
N GLY A 209 -18.34 -4.86 12.74
CA GLY A 209 -17.45 -5.99 13.02
C GLY A 209 -16.38 -6.21 11.93
N ARG A 210 -16.29 -5.33 10.94
CA ARG A 210 -15.34 -5.41 9.82
C ARG A 210 -14.91 -4.02 9.35
N SER A 211 -13.70 -3.91 8.83
CA SER A 211 -13.21 -2.66 8.23
C SER A 211 -13.96 -2.31 6.93
N PRO A 212 -14.25 -1.01 6.66
CA PRO A 212 -14.99 -0.59 5.47
C PRO A 212 -14.25 -0.89 4.17
N PHE A 213 -12.93 -0.83 4.16
CA PHE A 213 -12.11 -0.90 2.95
C PHE A 213 -11.26 -2.15 2.83
N ARG A 214 -11.24 -3.04 3.82
CA ARG A 214 -10.39 -4.23 3.79
C ARG A 214 -10.68 -5.10 2.58
N ARG A 215 -9.61 -5.43 1.85
CA ARG A 215 -9.59 -6.34 0.70
C ARG A 215 -8.59 -7.46 0.98
N THR A 216 -8.41 -8.33 -0.01
CA THR A 216 -7.54 -9.51 0.10
C THR A 216 -6.05 -9.17 0.16
N SER A 217 -5.65 -7.96 -0.26
CA SER A 217 -4.27 -7.49 -0.18
C SER A 217 -4.18 -6.06 0.35
N PRO A 218 -3.04 -5.65 0.92
CA PRO A 218 -2.81 -4.27 1.34
C PRO A 218 -2.98 -3.27 0.18
N LEU A 219 -2.47 -3.59 -1.00
CA LEU A 219 -2.56 -2.72 -2.18
C LEU A 219 -4.02 -2.53 -2.63
N SER A 220 -4.78 -3.62 -2.77
CA SER A 220 -6.21 -3.51 -3.11
C SER A 220 -7.03 -2.83 -2.01
N THR A 221 -6.59 -2.90 -0.75
CA THR A 221 -7.17 -2.13 0.35
C THR A 221 -6.87 -0.63 0.20
N MET A 222 -5.62 -0.26 -0.11
CA MET A 222 -5.26 1.13 -0.38
C MET A 222 -6.01 1.69 -1.60
N GLN A 223 -6.17 0.90 -2.66
CA GLN A 223 -6.97 1.28 -3.81
C GLN A 223 -8.44 1.50 -3.42
N ALA A 224 -9.04 0.62 -2.64
CA ALA A 224 -10.40 0.78 -2.13
C ALA A 224 -10.54 2.04 -1.26
N VAL A 225 -9.55 2.32 -0.39
CA VAL A 225 -9.50 3.56 0.40
C VAL A 225 -9.55 4.81 -0.48
N VAL A 226 -8.88 4.80 -1.63
CA VAL A 226 -8.81 5.95 -2.54
C VAL A 226 -10.02 6.07 -3.45
N GLU A 227 -10.52 4.95 -3.99
CA GLU A 227 -11.46 4.95 -5.11
C GLU A 227 -12.89 4.54 -4.73
N GLU A 228 -13.07 3.72 -3.69
CA GLU A 228 -14.38 3.18 -3.34
C GLU A 228 -15.00 3.93 -2.16
N ASP A 229 -16.30 4.18 -2.19
CA ASP A 229 -17.01 4.72 -1.04
C ASP A 229 -17.13 3.66 0.06
N ALA A 230 -17.10 4.09 1.32
CA ALA A 230 -17.46 3.23 2.42
C ALA A 230 -18.93 2.82 2.27
N GLY A 231 -19.18 1.51 2.23
CA GLY A 231 -20.56 1.04 2.17
C GLY A 231 -21.39 1.59 3.32
N GLU A 232 -22.70 1.70 3.14
CA GLU A 232 -23.58 2.16 4.20
C GLU A 232 -23.53 1.20 5.41
N PRO A 233 -23.20 1.68 6.62
CA PRO A 233 -23.15 0.83 7.80
C PRO A 233 -24.55 0.44 8.25
N ARG A 234 -24.86 -0.85 8.19
CA ARG A 234 -26.20 -1.40 8.43
C ARG A 234 -26.62 -1.34 9.90
N TYR A 235 -25.63 -1.40 10.80
CA TYR A 235 -25.87 -1.47 12.24
C TYR A 235 -25.49 -0.19 12.98
N ALA A 236 -25.20 0.90 12.27
CA ALA A 236 -24.74 2.15 12.88
C ALA A 236 -25.88 3.04 13.44
N GLY A 237 -27.13 2.84 13.03
CA GLY A 237 -28.26 3.64 13.53
C GLY A 237 -28.03 5.16 13.43
N ALA A 238 -28.12 5.87 14.56
CA ALA A 238 -27.87 7.32 14.63
C ALA A 238 -26.41 7.71 14.32
N LEU A 239 -25.47 6.79 14.44
CA LEU A 239 -24.05 7.02 14.16
C LEU A 239 -23.72 6.97 12.66
N ALA A 240 -24.58 6.39 11.81
CA ALA A 240 -24.31 6.23 10.37
C ALA A 240 -23.94 7.55 9.66
N PRO A 241 -24.68 8.67 9.81
CA PRO A 241 -24.31 9.92 9.15
C PRO A 241 -22.99 10.51 9.65
N VAL A 242 -22.62 10.28 10.92
CA VAL A 242 -21.33 10.73 11.47
C VAL A 242 -20.17 9.96 10.81
N ILE A 243 -20.31 8.65 10.72
CA ILE A 243 -19.32 7.79 10.05
C ILE A 243 -19.15 8.22 8.58
N ALA A 244 -20.24 8.47 7.86
CA ALA A 244 -20.20 8.90 6.47
C ALA A 244 -19.50 10.26 6.31
N ALA A 245 -19.77 11.23 7.21
CA ALA A 245 -19.11 12.53 7.19
C ALA A 245 -17.61 12.46 7.45
N LEU A 246 -17.17 11.63 8.43
CA LEU A 246 -15.75 11.41 8.74
C LEU A 246 -15.03 10.66 7.62
N LEU A 247 -15.70 9.78 6.88
CA LEU A 247 -15.17 9.01 5.76
C LEU A 247 -15.31 9.72 4.41
N ASN A 248 -15.44 11.05 4.39
CA ASN A 248 -15.37 11.81 3.16
C ASN A 248 -13.95 11.74 2.57
N LYS A 249 -13.86 11.44 1.25
CA LYS A 249 -12.56 11.30 0.57
C LYS A 249 -11.76 12.59 0.53
N ASP A 250 -12.45 13.73 0.40
CA ASP A 250 -11.82 15.05 0.47
C ASP A 250 -11.64 15.46 1.94
N PRO A 251 -10.40 15.65 2.42
CA PRO A 251 -10.16 16.08 3.81
C PRO A 251 -10.76 17.45 4.14
N ALA A 252 -10.95 18.33 3.15
CA ALA A 252 -11.57 19.65 3.35
C ALA A 252 -13.09 19.58 3.56
N LEU A 253 -13.71 18.47 3.15
CA LEU A 253 -15.14 18.22 3.32
C LEU A 253 -15.47 17.37 4.56
N ARG A 254 -14.49 17.02 5.40
CA ARG A 254 -14.72 16.37 6.68
C ARG A 254 -15.10 17.41 7.73
N PRO A 255 -15.97 17.05 8.69
CA PRO A 255 -16.24 17.92 9.83
C PRO A 255 -14.94 18.20 10.60
N ASP A 256 -14.81 19.39 11.14
CA ASP A 256 -13.76 19.67 12.11
C ASP A 256 -13.98 18.94 13.44
N ALA A 257 -13.02 19.03 14.37
CA ALA A 257 -13.09 18.28 15.61
C ALA A 257 -14.25 18.71 16.53
N ASP A 258 -14.66 20.00 16.50
CA ASP A 258 -15.76 20.50 17.32
C ASP A 258 -17.11 20.03 16.77
N GLN A 259 -17.29 20.11 15.45
CA GLN A 259 -18.45 19.60 14.75
C GLN A 259 -18.60 18.08 14.93
N ALA A 260 -17.50 17.33 14.77
CA ALA A 260 -17.48 15.89 14.96
C ALA A 260 -17.83 15.49 16.40
N GLU A 261 -17.35 16.24 17.42
CA GLU A 261 -17.70 15.98 18.81
C GLU A 261 -19.19 16.18 19.08
N GLN A 262 -19.77 17.26 18.55
CA GLN A 262 -21.21 17.50 18.68
C GLN A 262 -22.02 16.40 18.02
N MET A 263 -21.69 16.01 16.79
CA MET A 263 -22.38 14.95 16.06
C MET A 263 -22.28 13.60 16.79
N LEU A 264 -21.12 13.25 17.34
CA LEU A 264 -20.92 12.03 18.12
C LEU A 264 -21.72 12.07 19.44
N ALA A 265 -21.79 13.22 20.12
CA ALA A 265 -22.58 13.37 21.35
C ALA A 265 -24.06 13.17 21.09
N GLU A 266 -24.60 13.74 20.01
CA GLU A 266 -26.01 13.53 19.61
C GLU A 266 -26.28 12.05 19.27
N ALA A 267 -25.35 11.38 18.54
CA ALA A 267 -25.48 9.97 18.22
C ALA A 267 -25.42 9.07 19.48
N ALA A 268 -24.59 9.44 20.48
CA ALA A 268 -24.49 8.74 21.75
C ALA A 268 -25.78 8.78 22.57
N GLU A 269 -26.60 9.82 22.37
CA GLU A 269 -27.95 9.96 22.95
C GLU A 269 -29.04 9.28 22.08
N GLY A 270 -28.65 8.61 21.00
CA GLY A 270 -29.56 7.96 20.05
C GLY A 270 -30.29 8.94 19.13
N ARG A 271 -29.89 10.21 19.11
CA ARG A 271 -30.43 11.24 18.22
C ARG A 271 -29.63 11.29 16.92
N ARG A 272 -30.33 11.33 15.78
CA ARG A 272 -29.69 11.50 14.49
C ARG A 272 -29.15 12.93 14.35
N PRO A 273 -27.83 13.14 14.17
CA PRO A 273 -27.24 14.47 14.09
C PRO A 273 -27.70 15.21 12.83
N ARG A 274 -28.30 16.39 12.99
CA ARG A 274 -28.77 17.21 11.87
C ARG A 274 -27.61 17.78 11.06
N ALA A 275 -26.54 18.20 11.73
CA ALA A 275 -25.34 18.72 11.09
C ALA A 275 -24.67 17.68 10.16
N ALA A 276 -24.85 16.39 10.41
CA ALA A 276 -24.29 15.34 9.57
C ALA A 276 -25.01 15.21 8.20
N GLU A 277 -26.24 15.70 8.07
CA GLU A 277 -26.98 15.67 6.81
C GLU A 277 -26.41 16.64 5.77
N GLU A 278 -25.71 17.70 6.19
CA GLU A 278 -25.04 18.66 5.32
C GLU A 278 -23.81 18.07 4.63
N TRP A 279 -23.25 16.96 5.16
CA TRP A 279 -22.06 16.30 4.67
C TRP A 279 -22.33 15.09 3.78
N LEU A 280 -23.62 14.69 3.65
CA LEU A 280 -23.97 13.58 2.77
C LEU A 280 -24.02 14.05 1.31
N PRO A 281 -23.47 13.26 0.34
CA PRO A 281 -23.63 13.56 -1.07
C PRO A 281 -25.12 13.65 -1.40
N THR A 282 -25.55 14.75 -2.00
CA THR A 282 -26.92 14.93 -2.48
C THR A 282 -27.15 13.91 -3.59
N GLN A 283 -27.82 12.80 -3.31
CA GLN A 283 -28.30 11.92 -4.35
C GLN A 283 -29.32 12.70 -5.17
N GLN A 284 -29.01 12.99 -6.42
CA GLN A 284 -29.99 13.45 -7.39
C GLN A 284 -31.08 12.39 -7.48
N VAL A 285 -32.21 12.65 -6.84
CA VAL A 285 -33.44 11.89 -7.06
C VAL A 285 -33.82 12.16 -8.51
N GLY A 286 -33.47 11.25 -9.39
CA GLY A 286 -33.94 11.24 -10.76
C GLY A 286 -35.45 11.10 -10.75
N SER A 287 -36.12 12.20 -11.07
CA SER A 287 -37.56 12.24 -11.32
C SER A 287 -37.90 11.26 -12.43
N ARG A 288 -38.46 10.11 -12.07
CA ARG A 288 -39.19 9.25 -13.00
C ARG A 288 -40.48 9.95 -13.37
N GLN A 289 -40.44 10.64 -14.50
CA GLN A 289 -41.62 11.06 -15.21
C GLN A 289 -42.17 9.86 -16.00
N GLY A 290 -43.27 9.31 -15.56
CA GLY A 290 -44.03 8.26 -16.25
C GLY A 290 -45.50 8.52 -16.00
N GLY A 291 -46.16 9.07 -17.02
CA GLY A 291 -47.51 9.58 -17.00
C GLY A 291 -48.59 8.53 -16.88
N LEU A 292 -49.76 8.99 -16.58
CA LEU A 292 -51.01 8.82 -17.34
C LEU A 292 -52.11 9.64 -16.68
N ALA A 293 -52.92 10.25 -17.50
CA ALA A 293 -53.98 11.16 -17.28
C ALA A 293 -55.19 10.53 -16.49
N GLU A 294 -55.97 11.36 -15.81
CA GLU A 294 -57.37 11.60 -16.12
C GLU A 294 -57.99 12.66 -15.21
N ASP A 295 -58.83 13.44 -15.85
CA ASP A 295 -59.64 14.58 -15.42
C ASP A 295 -60.40 14.42 -14.09
N PHE A 296 -60.69 15.53 -13.42
CA PHE A 296 -62.01 16.10 -13.17
C PHE A 296 -61.97 17.47 -12.44
N ASN A 297 -62.37 18.43 -13.16
CA ASN A 297 -63.13 19.67 -13.05
C ASN A 297 -63.59 20.20 -11.68
N SER A 298 -63.57 21.55 -11.65
CA SER A 298 -64.47 22.50 -10.96
C SER A 298 -63.99 23.20 -9.68
N GLY A 299 -63.78 24.48 -9.83
CA GLY A 299 -64.54 25.46 -9.06
C GLY A 299 -63.75 26.59 -8.43
N SER A 300 -63.63 27.67 -9.17
CA SER A 300 -63.95 29.07 -8.83
C SER A 300 -63.46 29.69 -7.50
N GLY A 301 -62.78 30.86 -7.59
CA GLY A 301 -62.90 31.90 -6.59
C GLY A 301 -61.71 32.82 -6.37
N ALA A 302 -61.58 33.81 -7.24
CA ALA A 302 -61.28 35.22 -6.95
C ALA A 302 -60.02 35.64 -6.16
N ASN A 303 -59.13 36.26 -6.87
CA ASN A 303 -58.29 37.40 -6.45
C ASN A 303 -59.19 38.60 -6.04
N PRO A 304 -58.81 39.65 -5.27
CA PRO A 304 -57.84 40.60 -5.77
C PRO A 304 -57.08 41.48 -4.71
N TYR A 305 -56.27 42.39 -5.30
CA TYR A 305 -55.67 43.68 -4.85
C TYR A 305 -54.26 43.57 -4.25
N ALA A 306 -53.26 44.05 -4.88
CA ALA A 306 -52.90 45.27 -5.60
C ALA A 306 -52.21 46.33 -4.72
N SER A 307 -51.10 46.79 -5.23
CA SER A 307 -50.50 48.13 -5.12
C SER A 307 -49.62 48.42 -3.90
N ALA A 308 -48.57 49.12 -3.93
CA ALA A 308 -47.72 49.82 -4.92
C ALA A 308 -46.65 50.62 -4.17
N THR A 309 -45.60 51.02 -4.90
CA THR A 309 -44.76 52.23 -4.73
C THR A 309 -43.77 52.21 -3.55
N GLY A 310 -42.50 52.52 -3.67
CA GLY A 310 -41.69 53.26 -4.60
C GLY A 310 -40.57 53.92 -3.83
N GLY A 311 -39.41 54.20 -4.43
CA GLY A 311 -38.50 55.15 -3.84
C GLY A 311 -37.01 54.90 -4.12
N ALA A 312 -36.49 55.66 -5.03
CA ALA A 312 -35.21 55.87 -5.65
C ALA A 312 -33.99 56.10 -4.74
N ALA A 313 -32.86 55.89 -5.37
CA ALA A 313 -31.46 56.15 -5.01
C ALA A 313 -31.15 57.60 -4.57
N PRO A 314 -29.90 57.98 -4.18
CA PRO A 314 -28.72 57.95 -5.03
C PRO A 314 -27.34 57.69 -4.36
N TYR A 315 -26.34 57.47 -5.21
CA TYR A 315 -24.90 57.45 -4.95
C TYR A 315 -24.34 58.81 -4.49
N PRO A 316 -23.10 58.87 -3.93
CA PRO A 316 -22.02 59.45 -4.76
C PRO A 316 -20.65 58.74 -4.72
N SER A 317 -19.91 59.00 -5.77
CA SER A 317 -18.56 58.65 -6.16
C SER A 317 -17.46 59.26 -5.30
N ALA A 318 -16.27 58.60 -5.20
CA ALA A 318 -14.97 59.29 -5.12
C ALA A 318 -13.81 58.35 -5.57
N THR A 319 -13.24 58.68 -6.64
CA THR A 319 -11.86 58.76 -7.20
C THR A 319 -10.72 57.99 -6.53
N GLY A 320 -9.95 57.33 -7.40
CA GLY A 320 -8.82 56.46 -7.39
C GLY A 320 -7.50 56.90 -6.71
N PRO A 321 -6.38 56.24 -6.95
CA PRO A 321 -5.71 56.06 -8.25
C PRO A 321 -5.08 54.67 -8.56
N THR A 322 -4.74 54.53 -9.81
CA THR A 322 -4.10 53.45 -10.58
C THR A 322 -2.75 52.97 -10.07
N HIS A 323 -2.55 51.66 -10.04
CA HIS A 323 -1.23 51.03 -10.22
C HIS A 323 -1.32 49.83 -11.18
N HIS A 324 -0.43 49.85 -12.15
CA HIS A 324 -0.26 48.86 -13.20
C HIS A 324 0.30 47.54 -12.66
N THR A 325 -0.30 46.39 -13.04
CA THR A 325 0.30 45.08 -12.90
C THR A 325 0.43 44.44 -14.29
N PRO A 326 1.56 43.79 -14.62
CA PRO A 326 1.75 43.18 -15.94
C PRO A 326 1.01 41.82 -16.04
N LEU A 327 0.44 41.59 -17.23
CA LEU A 327 -0.15 40.31 -17.64
C LEU A 327 0.90 39.20 -17.62
N VAL A 328 0.63 38.13 -16.87
CA VAL A 328 1.27 36.84 -17.05
C VAL A 328 0.28 35.96 -17.79
N ALA A 329 0.70 35.48 -18.94
CA ALA A 329 -0.06 34.59 -19.81
C ALA A 329 -0.28 33.22 -19.12
N SER A 330 -1.54 32.86 -18.89
CA SER A 330 -1.94 31.54 -18.43
C SER A 330 -1.87 30.54 -19.60
N THR A 331 -0.89 29.65 -19.57
CA THR A 331 -0.83 28.49 -20.45
C THR A 331 -1.83 27.45 -19.93
N THR A 332 -2.92 27.27 -20.62
CA THR A 332 -3.89 26.18 -20.42
C THR A 332 -3.22 24.86 -20.80
N LEU A 333 -2.90 24.03 -19.81
CA LEU A 333 -2.56 22.63 -20.00
C LEU A 333 -3.85 21.87 -20.35
N ALA A 334 -3.84 21.19 -21.48
CA ALA A 334 -4.90 20.30 -21.91
C ALA A 334 -5.04 19.11 -20.93
N PRO A 335 -6.27 18.60 -20.67
CA PRO A 335 -6.44 17.44 -19.80
C PRO A 335 -5.84 16.18 -20.42
N ALA A 336 -5.12 15.40 -19.60
CA ALA A 336 -4.57 14.11 -19.97
C ALA A 336 -5.69 13.14 -20.38
N PRO A 337 -5.48 12.32 -21.43
CA PRO A 337 -6.49 11.36 -21.88
C PRO A 337 -6.71 10.26 -20.83
N ALA A 338 -7.99 9.92 -20.60
CA ALA A 338 -8.41 8.82 -19.72
C ALA A 338 -7.80 7.47 -20.14
N PRO A 339 -7.39 6.60 -19.22
CA PRO A 339 -6.77 5.32 -19.54
C PRO A 339 -7.73 4.42 -20.31
N SER A 340 -7.29 3.95 -21.50
CA SER A 340 -8.09 3.12 -22.37
C SER A 340 -8.29 1.71 -21.79
N LYS A 341 -9.45 1.10 -22.05
CA LYS A 341 -9.79 -0.29 -21.65
C LYS A 341 -8.79 -1.35 -22.16
N ARG A 342 -7.92 -1.02 -23.12
CA ARG A 342 -6.84 -1.88 -23.63
C ARG A 342 -5.70 -2.10 -22.64
N ARG A 343 -5.44 -1.16 -21.69
CA ARG A 343 -4.40 -1.31 -20.67
C ARG A 343 -4.66 -2.48 -19.71
N ARG A 344 -5.92 -2.71 -19.32
CA ARG A 344 -6.28 -3.83 -18.41
C ARG A 344 -6.05 -5.22 -19.03
N LEU A 345 -6.13 -5.35 -20.37
CA LEU A 345 -5.84 -6.62 -21.05
C LEU A 345 -4.32 -6.92 -21.11
N ARG A 346 -3.46 -5.90 -21.15
CA ARG A 346 -1.99 -6.07 -21.18
C ARG A 346 -1.46 -6.57 -19.86
N SER A 347 -1.91 -6.01 -18.73
CA SER A 347 -1.57 -6.50 -17.39
C SER A 347 -2.03 -7.95 -17.19
N VAL A 348 -3.20 -8.33 -17.71
CA VAL A 348 -3.69 -9.71 -17.68
C VAL A 348 -2.84 -10.64 -18.56
N ALA A 349 -2.31 -10.18 -19.71
CA ALA A 349 -1.44 -10.98 -20.56
C ALA A 349 -0.08 -11.25 -19.90
N LEU A 350 0.49 -10.26 -19.22
CA LEU A 350 1.74 -10.42 -18.45
C LEU A 350 1.55 -11.35 -17.25
N VAL A 351 0.37 -11.32 -16.65
CA VAL A 351 -0.04 -12.20 -15.54
C VAL A 351 -0.22 -13.66 -15.96
N VAL A 352 -0.83 -13.91 -17.10
CA VAL A 352 -0.91 -15.28 -17.68
C VAL A 352 0.50 -15.80 -17.96
N VAL A 353 1.43 -14.92 -18.28
CA VAL A 353 2.83 -15.21 -18.50
C VAL A 353 3.56 -15.57 -17.21
N VAL A 354 3.27 -14.90 -16.09
CA VAL A 354 3.86 -15.23 -14.78
C VAL A 354 3.24 -16.54 -14.23
N ALA A 355 1.94 -16.78 -14.42
CA ALA A 355 1.32 -18.06 -14.06
C ALA A 355 1.90 -19.24 -14.88
N ALA A 356 2.31 -19.00 -16.13
CA ALA A 356 3.03 -19.96 -16.95
C ALA A 356 4.54 -20.05 -16.61
N LEU A 357 5.11 -19.08 -15.91
CA LEU A 357 6.46 -19.15 -15.29
C LEU A 357 6.52 -20.20 -14.19
N VAL A 358 5.40 -20.52 -13.55
CA VAL A 358 5.29 -21.46 -12.44
C VAL A 358 5.11 -22.89 -12.89
N GLY A 359 4.58 -23.09 -14.05
CA GLY A 359 4.38 -24.43 -14.58
C GLY A 359 4.32 -24.43 -16.09
N GLY A 360 5.23 -25.12 -16.78
CA GLY A 360 5.26 -25.28 -18.23
C GLY A 360 3.98 -25.88 -18.86
N GLY A 361 2.79 -25.51 -18.35
CA GLY A 361 1.51 -26.16 -18.62
C GLY A 361 0.49 -25.40 -19.45
N ALA A 362 0.78 -24.22 -20.01
CA ALA A 362 -0.17 -23.53 -20.87
C ALA A 362 -0.11 -23.91 -22.37
N ALA A 363 0.49 -25.07 -22.72
CA ALA A 363 0.57 -25.54 -24.10
C ALA A 363 -0.72 -26.21 -24.64
N LEU A 364 -1.79 -26.32 -23.87
CA LEU A 364 -3.01 -27.03 -24.29
C LEU A 364 -4.19 -26.11 -24.69
N GLY A 365 -4.06 -24.80 -24.56
CA GLY A 365 -5.14 -23.85 -24.94
C GLY A 365 -4.99 -23.21 -26.32
N LEU A 366 -3.79 -23.18 -26.91
CA LEU A 366 -3.50 -22.53 -28.20
C LEU A 366 -3.32 -23.50 -29.37
N GLN A 367 -3.38 -24.82 -29.14
CA GLN A 367 -3.20 -25.84 -30.19
C GLN A 367 -4.43 -26.10 -31.07
N LYS A 368 -5.52 -25.33 -30.90
CA LYS A 368 -6.74 -25.48 -31.67
C LYS A 368 -6.95 -24.44 -32.79
N TRP A 369 -5.96 -23.56 -33.04
CA TRP A 369 -6.10 -22.50 -34.02
C TRP A 369 -5.05 -22.47 -35.14
N HIS A 370 -4.10 -23.43 -35.17
CA HIS A 370 -3.19 -23.62 -36.33
C HIS A 370 -3.05 -25.10 -36.62
N GLN A 371 -4.06 -25.64 -37.27
CA GLN A 371 -4.01 -26.82 -38.11
C GLN A 371 -4.63 -26.44 -39.43
N ASP A 372 -3.80 -25.82 -40.26
CA ASP A 372 -3.88 -25.86 -41.72
C ASP A 372 -2.66 -25.07 -42.22
N ASP A 373 -1.72 -25.81 -42.72
CA ASP A 373 -0.78 -25.60 -43.82
C ASP A 373 0.56 -26.29 -43.57
N GLU A 374 0.57 -27.59 -43.83
CA GLU A 374 1.80 -28.30 -44.15
C GLU A 374 2.06 -28.22 -45.66
N GLN A 375 3.28 -27.87 -46.07
CA GLN A 375 4.11 -28.72 -46.96
C GLN A 375 5.33 -27.96 -47.49
N GLY A 376 6.49 -28.57 -47.31
CA GLY A 376 7.49 -28.62 -48.35
C GLY A 376 8.86 -28.01 -48.05
N GLY A 377 9.87 -28.86 -47.75
CA GLY A 377 11.21 -28.73 -48.33
C GLY A 377 12.37 -28.39 -47.42
N SER A 378 13.05 -29.39 -46.91
CA SER A 378 14.51 -29.39 -46.64
C SER A 378 15.27 -29.81 -47.91
N PRO A 379 16.64 -29.80 -48.03
CA PRO A 379 17.71 -29.34 -47.13
C PRO A 379 18.92 -28.70 -47.90
N SER A 380 20.00 -28.50 -47.14
CA SER A 380 21.45 -28.45 -47.53
C SER A 380 22.17 -27.14 -47.35
N ALA A 381 22.96 -27.09 -46.40
CA ALA A 381 24.42 -27.32 -46.30
C ALA A 381 25.35 -26.22 -46.84
N SER A 382 26.18 -25.80 -45.94
CA SER A 382 27.62 -25.59 -45.94
C SER A 382 28.25 -24.27 -46.39
N VAL A 383 29.21 -23.94 -45.54
CA VAL A 383 30.59 -23.45 -45.78
C VAL A 383 30.90 -21.99 -45.51
N SER A 384 31.53 -21.82 -44.36
CA SER A 384 32.81 -21.16 -44.08
C SER A 384 33.24 -19.94 -44.90
N GLN A 385 33.54 -18.85 -44.25
CA GLN A 385 34.85 -18.23 -44.12
C GLN A 385 34.80 -16.86 -43.45
N SER A 386 35.60 -16.72 -42.37
CA SER A 386 36.13 -15.44 -41.93
C SER A 386 37.11 -14.88 -42.95
N PRO A 387 37.42 -13.57 -43.02
CA PRO A 387 38.37 -13.04 -42.04
C PRO A 387 38.27 -11.52 -41.70
N THR A 388 38.86 -11.21 -40.58
CA THR A 388 39.82 -10.11 -40.27
C THR A 388 39.31 -8.71 -39.97
N ALA A 389 39.38 -8.43 -38.69
CA ALA A 389 39.84 -7.29 -37.89
C ALA A 389 40.05 -5.90 -38.51
N THR A 390 39.58 -4.86 -37.83
CA THR A 390 40.45 -3.82 -37.22
C THR A 390 39.59 -2.72 -36.57
N GLY A 391 39.91 -2.33 -35.34
CA GLY A 391 39.52 -1.03 -34.78
C GLY A 391 38.95 -1.06 -33.38
N ALA A 392 39.84 -1.12 -32.41
CA ALA A 392 39.51 -1.03 -30.97
C ALA A 392 39.01 0.34 -30.56
N THR A 393 37.96 0.35 -29.72
CA THR A 393 37.84 1.35 -28.66
C THR A 393 37.46 0.61 -27.37
N GLN A 394 38.34 0.70 -26.39
CA GLN A 394 38.29 -0.02 -25.12
C GLN A 394 37.17 0.53 -24.26
N SER A 395 36.20 -0.33 -23.87
CA SER A 395 35.35 -0.18 -22.72
C SER A 395 35.94 -0.90 -21.50
N PRO A 396 35.57 -0.51 -20.25
CA PRO A 396 36.30 -0.92 -19.05
C PRO A 396 36.16 -2.42 -18.77
N ALA A 397 37.18 -2.99 -18.17
CA ALA A 397 37.46 -4.38 -17.89
C ALA A 397 36.26 -5.27 -17.58
N GLN A 398 35.83 -6.07 -18.54
CA GLN A 398 35.01 -7.25 -18.33
C GLN A 398 35.89 -8.33 -17.67
N GLY A 399 35.50 -8.79 -16.47
CA GLY A 399 36.06 -9.99 -15.87
C GLY A 399 35.97 -11.14 -16.88
N SER A 400 37.01 -11.93 -17.03
CA SER A 400 37.06 -13.06 -17.97
C SER A 400 35.89 -14.02 -17.68
N LEU A 401 35.05 -14.27 -18.69
CA LEU A 401 33.97 -15.25 -18.61
C LEU A 401 34.53 -16.64 -18.25
N PRO A 402 33.78 -17.44 -17.46
CA PRO A 402 34.17 -18.82 -17.19
C PRO A 402 34.34 -19.62 -18.49
N ALA A 403 35.30 -20.54 -18.56
CA ALA A 403 35.70 -21.25 -19.79
C ALA A 403 34.60 -22.05 -20.48
N ASN A 404 33.52 -22.34 -19.76
CA ASN A 404 32.34 -23.08 -20.26
C ASN A 404 31.14 -22.17 -20.56
N TRP A 405 31.32 -20.85 -20.68
CA TRP A 405 30.30 -19.89 -21.04
C TRP A 405 30.49 -19.36 -22.45
N GLU A 406 29.40 -18.89 -23.07
CA GLU A 406 29.38 -18.26 -24.37
C GLU A 406 28.46 -17.04 -24.38
N VAL A 407 28.76 -16.07 -25.24
CA VAL A 407 27.91 -14.88 -25.42
C VAL A 407 26.84 -15.21 -26.44
N HIS A 408 25.60 -14.95 -26.08
CA HIS A 408 24.44 -15.03 -26.97
C HIS A 408 24.06 -13.61 -27.39
N HIS A 409 24.09 -13.33 -28.70
CA HIS A 409 23.57 -12.12 -29.32
C HIS A 409 22.15 -12.40 -29.73
N ASP A 410 21.18 -11.82 -29.00
CA ASP A 410 19.76 -12.08 -29.27
C ASP A 410 19.20 -11.19 -30.39
N PRO A 411 18.42 -11.71 -31.33
CA PRO A 411 17.80 -10.91 -32.39
C PRO A 411 16.90 -9.78 -31.91
N TRP A 412 16.52 -9.76 -30.62
CA TRP A 412 15.73 -8.70 -30.01
C TRP A 412 16.54 -7.55 -29.43
N GLY A 413 17.86 -7.52 -29.71
CA GLY A 413 18.72 -6.38 -29.40
C GLY A 413 19.27 -6.39 -27.97
N PHE A 414 19.85 -7.54 -27.56
CA PHE A 414 20.61 -7.63 -26.32
C PHE A 414 21.65 -8.73 -26.36
N ASP A 415 22.67 -8.61 -25.54
CA ASP A 415 23.68 -9.63 -25.31
C ASP A 415 23.55 -10.20 -23.90
N VAL A 416 23.70 -11.51 -23.78
CA VAL A 416 23.75 -12.22 -22.50
C VAL A 416 24.73 -13.39 -22.57
N SER A 417 25.56 -13.58 -21.54
CA SER A 417 26.41 -14.74 -21.44
C SER A 417 25.74 -15.87 -20.67
N LEU A 418 25.80 -17.07 -21.22
CA LEU A 418 25.17 -18.26 -20.65
C LEU A 418 26.14 -19.45 -20.70
N PRO A 419 25.96 -20.47 -19.86
CA PRO A 419 26.72 -21.70 -19.98
C PRO A 419 26.48 -22.37 -21.35
N LYS A 420 27.48 -22.99 -21.91
CA LYS A 420 27.37 -23.68 -23.20
C LYS A 420 26.28 -24.73 -23.21
N GLY A 421 25.55 -24.79 -24.32
CA GLY A 421 24.45 -25.76 -24.53
C GLY A 421 23.07 -25.27 -24.09
N TRP A 422 22.96 -24.01 -23.67
CA TRP A 422 21.66 -23.40 -23.44
C TRP A 422 21.01 -23.03 -24.79
N THR A 423 19.75 -23.38 -24.97
CA THR A 423 19.03 -23.19 -26.21
C THR A 423 17.95 -22.12 -26.06
N ARG A 424 17.85 -21.26 -27.09
CA ARG A 424 16.85 -20.18 -27.18
C ARG A 424 15.48 -20.71 -27.56
N LYS A 425 14.45 -20.28 -26.84
CA LYS A 425 13.04 -20.56 -27.16
C LYS A 425 12.22 -19.30 -26.97
N VAL A 426 11.54 -18.83 -28.01
CA VAL A 426 10.58 -17.72 -27.89
C VAL A 426 9.40 -18.18 -27.05
N TYR A 427 9.09 -17.44 -26.02
CA TYR A 427 7.98 -17.69 -25.12
C TYR A 427 6.75 -16.85 -25.49
N GLY A 428 6.93 -15.57 -25.81
CA GLY A 428 5.87 -14.65 -26.21
C GLY A 428 6.41 -13.46 -27.01
N ASP A 429 5.63 -12.98 -27.96
CA ASP A 429 5.90 -11.77 -28.74
C ASP A 429 4.54 -11.18 -29.15
N ALA A 430 3.95 -10.38 -28.26
CA ALA A 430 2.65 -9.77 -28.50
C ALA A 430 2.49 -8.47 -27.67
N ASP A 431 1.71 -7.53 -28.21
CA ASP A 431 1.28 -6.30 -27.51
C ASP A 431 2.42 -5.40 -26.98
N GLY A 432 3.62 -5.49 -27.59
CA GLY A 432 4.81 -4.72 -27.15
C GLY A 432 5.65 -5.43 -26.08
N ILE A 433 5.26 -6.64 -25.66
CA ILE A 433 6.02 -7.47 -24.70
C ILE A 433 6.66 -8.62 -25.45
N LYS A 434 7.99 -8.72 -25.35
CA LYS A 434 8.79 -9.80 -25.92
C LYS A 434 9.39 -10.64 -24.81
N GLN A 435 9.32 -11.98 -24.92
CA GLN A 435 9.82 -12.89 -23.91
C GLN A 435 10.53 -14.08 -24.55
N VAL A 436 11.76 -14.32 -24.12
CA VAL A 436 12.59 -15.41 -24.58
C VAL A 436 13.19 -16.19 -23.43
N ASP A 437 13.12 -17.51 -23.51
CA ASP A 437 13.75 -18.43 -22.57
C ASP A 437 15.05 -18.99 -23.14
N TYR A 438 16.05 -19.14 -22.28
CA TYR A 438 17.23 -19.94 -22.52
C TYR A 438 17.27 -21.08 -21.51
N THR A 439 17.38 -22.31 -21.96
CA THR A 439 17.32 -23.51 -21.12
C THR A 439 18.22 -24.61 -21.62
N PRO A 440 18.90 -25.39 -20.73
CA PRO A 440 19.69 -26.56 -21.12
C PRO A 440 18.84 -27.86 -21.13
N ASP A 441 17.64 -27.87 -20.51
CA ASP A 441 16.92 -29.06 -20.14
C ASP A 441 15.38 -28.92 -20.22
N ASN A 442 14.93 -28.25 -21.28
CA ASN A 442 13.50 -28.04 -21.57
C ASN A 442 12.70 -27.30 -20.50
N GLY A 443 13.36 -26.42 -19.74
CA GLY A 443 12.67 -25.54 -18.77
C GLY A 443 12.70 -26.04 -17.31
N LYS A 444 13.49 -27.09 -17.01
CA LYS A 444 13.77 -27.43 -15.61
C LYS A 444 14.64 -26.34 -14.97
N HIS A 445 15.69 -25.89 -15.69
CA HIS A 445 16.50 -24.71 -15.40
C HIS A 445 16.34 -23.74 -16.56
N PHE A 446 16.11 -22.46 -16.30
CA PHE A 446 16.00 -21.48 -17.39
C PHE A 446 16.26 -20.04 -16.92
N VAL A 447 16.72 -19.24 -17.87
CA VAL A 447 16.72 -17.78 -17.80
C VAL A 447 15.66 -17.28 -18.76
N ARG A 448 14.79 -16.40 -18.33
CA ARG A 448 13.85 -15.66 -19.16
C ARG A 448 14.25 -14.19 -19.21
N ILE A 449 14.30 -13.64 -20.40
CA ILE A 449 14.44 -12.23 -20.64
C ILE A 449 13.08 -11.71 -21.16
N ALA A 450 12.53 -10.73 -20.45
CA ALA A 450 11.34 -10.02 -20.88
C ALA A 450 11.68 -8.56 -21.19
N ILE A 451 11.11 -8.04 -22.27
CA ILE A 451 11.27 -6.66 -22.74
C ILE A 451 9.88 -6.09 -22.93
N ASP A 452 9.51 -5.06 -22.18
CA ASP A 452 8.27 -4.32 -22.35
C ASP A 452 8.56 -2.88 -22.81
N THR A 453 8.14 -2.57 -24.04
CA THR A 453 8.34 -1.25 -24.65
C THR A 453 7.28 -0.22 -24.27
N SER A 454 6.29 -0.61 -23.49
CA SER A 454 5.19 0.26 -23.03
C SER A 454 4.71 -0.16 -21.64
N PRO A 455 5.59 -0.13 -20.62
CA PRO A 455 5.27 -0.63 -19.29
C PRO A 455 4.08 0.13 -18.66
N ASP A 456 3.21 -0.61 -18.01
CA ASP A 456 2.01 -0.06 -17.35
C ASP A 456 2.35 0.55 -15.98
N PHE A 457 3.51 0.24 -15.41
CA PHE A 457 3.94 0.69 -14.09
C PHE A 457 5.02 1.79 -14.16
N PRO A 458 5.01 2.74 -13.21
CA PRO A 458 5.99 3.83 -13.19
C PRO A 458 7.39 3.37 -12.75
N THR A 459 7.51 2.23 -12.09
CA THR A 459 8.79 1.67 -11.61
C THR A 459 8.78 0.14 -11.65
N ALA A 460 9.94 -0.47 -11.84
CA ALA A 460 10.13 -1.92 -11.81
C ALA A 460 9.66 -2.55 -10.48
N ASN A 461 9.90 -1.88 -9.36
CA ASN A 461 9.47 -2.36 -8.06
C ASN A 461 7.93 -2.37 -7.91
N ALA A 462 7.25 -1.34 -8.42
CA ALA A 462 5.78 -1.32 -8.41
C ALA A 462 5.19 -2.46 -9.25
N HIS A 463 5.82 -2.78 -10.37
CA HIS A 463 5.43 -3.89 -11.22
C HIS A 463 5.61 -5.26 -10.53
N GLN A 464 6.79 -5.52 -9.93
CA GLN A 464 7.06 -6.77 -9.22
C GLN A 464 6.14 -6.95 -8.00
N LEU A 465 5.80 -5.88 -7.29
CA LEU A 465 4.83 -5.94 -6.19
C LEU A 465 3.42 -6.32 -6.65
N ASP A 466 2.98 -5.84 -7.82
CA ASP A 466 1.70 -6.25 -8.41
C ASP A 466 1.72 -7.72 -8.83
N LEU A 467 2.80 -8.16 -9.46
CA LEU A 467 2.99 -9.56 -9.85
C LEU A 467 3.01 -10.50 -8.65
N GLU A 468 3.65 -10.12 -7.56
CA GLU A 468 3.72 -10.94 -6.36
C GLU A 468 2.35 -11.26 -5.77
N VAL A 469 1.39 -10.32 -5.79
CA VAL A 469 0.01 -10.57 -5.32
C VAL A 469 -0.61 -11.82 -5.97
N GLN A 470 -0.20 -12.11 -7.20
CA GLN A 470 -0.69 -13.26 -7.95
C GLN A 470 0.10 -14.52 -7.63
N LEU A 471 1.42 -14.38 -7.40
CA LEU A 471 2.29 -15.49 -7.04
C LEU A 471 2.09 -15.99 -5.61
N GLN A 472 1.55 -15.17 -4.71
CA GLN A 472 1.16 -15.58 -3.35
C GLN A 472 0.09 -16.69 -3.33
N LYS A 473 -0.57 -16.97 -4.46
CA LYS A 473 -1.52 -18.09 -4.60
C LYS A 473 -0.84 -19.43 -4.84
N LEU A 474 0.47 -19.44 -5.06
CA LEU A 474 1.24 -20.66 -5.25
C LEU A 474 1.37 -21.44 -3.96
N VAL A 475 1.46 -22.76 -4.10
CA VAL A 475 1.65 -23.64 -2.93
C VAL A 475 3.02 -23.37 -2.31
N ASP A 476 3.03 -23.20 -0.99
CA ASP A 476 4.23 -22.92 -0.20
C ASP A 476 5.02 -21.69 -0.71
N TYR A 477 4.34 -20.70 -1.29
CA TYR A 477 4.98 -19.46 -1.69
C TYR A 477 5.63 -18.79 -0.47
N ASN A 478 6.92 -18.44 -0.62
CA ASN A 478 7.65 -17.69 0.38
C ASN A 478 8.58 -16.69 -0.31
N ARG A 479 8.39 -15.40 -0.04
CA ARG A 479 9.28 -14.34 -0.48
C ARG A 479 10.58 -14.43 0.31
N VAL A 480 11.73 -14.51 -0.37
CA VAL A 480 13.06 -14.40 0.23
C VAL A 480 13.49 -12.93 0.27
N THR A 481 13.39 -12.22 -0.88
CA THR A 481 13.58 -10.77 -0.98
C THR A 481 12.70 -10.23 -2.10
N LEU A 482 12.22 -9.00 -1.95
CA LEU A 482 11.68 -8.16 -3.02
C LEU A 482 11.99 -6.72 -2.65
N GLU A 483 12.96 -6.11 -3.30
CA GLU A 483 13.47 -4.80 -2.92
C GLU A 483 13.82 -3.93 -4.12
N ALA A 484 13.51 -2.64 -4.03
CA ALA A 484 14.00 -1.66 -4.98
C ALA A 484 15.51 -1.52 -4.84
N ASN A 485 16.20 -1.48 -5.97
CA ASN A 485 17.65 -1.33 -6.01
C ASN A 485 18.08 -0.34 -7.11
N THR A 486 19.38 -0.23 -7.30
CA THR A 486 19.97 0.44 -8.46
C THR A 486 20.78 -0.58 -9.25
N TYR A 487 20.33 -0.86 -10.46
CA TYR A 487 21.03 -1.73 -11.39
C TYR A 487 21.56 -0.91 -12.58
N ARG A 488 22.88 -0.89 -12.78
CA ARG A 488 23.57 -0.13 -13.87
C ARG A 488 23.14 1.34 -13.93
N ASP A 489 23.14 2.02 -12.79
CA ASP A 489 22.70 3.42 -12.62
C ASP A 489 21.24 3.69 -13.05
N ARG A 490 20.37 2.68 -12.95
CA ARG A 490 18.93 2.74 -13.19
C ARG A 490 18.15 2.28 -11.98
N PRO A 491 16.97 2.88 -11.75
CA PRO A 491 16.03 2.33 -10.78
C PRO A 491 15.63 0.90 -11.19
N GLY A 492 15.90 -0.06 -10.34
CA GLY A 492 15.59 -1.47 -10.52
C GLY A 492 14.87 -2.05 -9.32
N SER A 493 14.63 -3.35 -9.37
CA SER A 493 14.05 -4.13 -8.29
C SER A 493 14.49 -5.59 -8.38
N LEU A 494 14.98 -6.12 -7.27
CA LEU A 494 15.39 -7.53 -7.15
C LEU A 494 14.35 -8.30 -6.36
N TRP A 495 13.86 -9.39 -6.94
CA TRP A 495 12.88 -10.29 -6.34
C TRP A 495 13.39 -11.72 -6.29
N ASP A 496 13.45 -12.33 -5.11
CA ASP A 496 13.84 -13.73 -4.85
C ASP A 496 12.73 -14.41 -4.04
N TYR A 497 12.26 -15.58 -4.47
CA TYR A 497 11.17 -16.30 -3.83
C TYR A 497 11.21 -17.81 -4.07
N THR A 498 10.51 -18.55 -3.21
CA THR A 498 10.36 -20.01 -3.31
C THR A 498 8.90 -20.40 -3.38
N TRP A 499 8.61 -21.57 -3.97
CA TRP A 499 7.27 -22.18 -4.01
C TRP A 499 7.39 -23.68 -4.28
N THR A 500 6.26 -24.39 -4.17
CA THR A 500 6.14 -25.79 -4.59
C THR A 500 5.36 -25.87 -5.90
N ALA A 501 6.02 -26.29 -6.98
CA ALA A 501 5.39 -26.54 -8.27
C ALA A 501 4.62 -27.85 -8.28
N LEU A 502 3.37 -27.85 -8.76
CA LEU A 502 2.51 -29.01 -8.77
C LEU A 502 2.60 -29.79 -10.10
N ALA A 503 2.44 -31.11 -10.04
CA ALA A 503 2.50 -31.98 -11.24
C ALA A 503 1.42 -31.67 -12.29
N LYS A 504 0.32 -31.01 -11.92
CA LYS A 504 -0.71 -30.54 -12.86
C LYS A 504 -0.28 -29.30 -13.66
N ASP A 505 0.71 -28.54 -13.15
CA ASP A 505 1.11 -27.24 -13.68
C ASP A 505 2.47 -27.30 -14.40
N THR A 506 3.29 -28.35 -14.17
CA THR A 506 4.63 -28.48 -14.76
C THR A 506 5.09 -29.93 -14.88
N PRO A 507 5.90 -30.27 -15.90
CA PRO A 507 6.56 -31.58 -15.98
C PRO A 507 7.69 -31.76 -14.92
N PHE A 508 8.05 -30.70 -14.18
CA PHE A 508 9.10 -30.69 -13.17
C PHE A 508 8.54 -30.28 -11.78
N PRO A 509 7.68 -31.10 -11.16
CA PRO A 509 7.07 -30.78 -9.88
C PRO A 509 8.07 -30.82 -8.72
N GLY A 510 7.75 -30.10 -7.63
CA GLY A 510 8.53 -30.05 -6.41
C GLY A 510 8.97 -28.64 -6.01
N PRO A 511 9.77 -28.52 -4.93
CA PRO A 511 10.24 -27.24 -4.44
C PRO A 511 11.11 -26.50 -5.47
N ARG A 512 10.80 -25.25 -5.74
CA ARG A 512 11.51 -24.38 -6.68
C ARG A 512 11.91 -23.05 -6.02
N ARG A 513 12.90 -22.39 -6.62
CA ARG A 513 13.29 -21.02 -6.28
C ARG A 513 13.55 -20.23 -7.55
N ALA A 514 13.24 -18.95 -7.50
CA ALA A 514 13.50 -18.01 -8.59
C ALA A 514 14.05 -16.68 -8.05
N VAL A 515 14.79 -16.01 -8.93
CA VAL A 515 15.26 -14.64 -8.74
C VAL A 515 15.00 -13.85 -10.02
N GLU A 516 14.61 -12.61 -9.86
CA GLU A 516 14.32 -11.68 -10.95
C GLU A 516 14.90 -10.31 -10.65
N GLU A 517 15.66 -9.76 -11.58
CA GLU A 517 16.02 -8.35 -11.60
C GLU A 517 15.22 -7.65 -12.68
N THR A 518 14.47 -6.64 -12.32
CA THR A 518 13.71 -5.81 -13.25
C THR A 518 14.17 -4.36 -13.14
N TYR A 519 14.35 -3.66 -14.25
CA TYR A 519 14.75 -2.26 -14.26
C TYR A 519 14.18 -1.48 -15.44
N MET A 520 14.08 -0.16 -15.29
CA MET A 520 13.62 0.76 -16.33
C MET A 520 14.83 1.37 -17.05
N SER A 521 14.87 1.27 -18.38
CA SER A 521 15.86 1.97 -19.20
C SER A 521 15.57 3.47 -19.29
N ARG A 522 16.50 4.25 -19.89
CA ARG A 522 16.31 5.71 -20.06
C ARG A 522 15.16 6.07 -20.98
N ASP A 523 14.89 5.24 -21.94
CA ASP A 523 13.84 5.38 -22.96
C ASP A 523 12.49 4.83 -22.48
N GLY A 524 12.41 4.42 -21.21
CA GLY A 524 11.17 3.94 -20.61
C GLY A 524 10.80 2.51 -20.97
N VAL A 525 11.76 1.73 -21.50
CA VAL A 525 11.60 0.28 -21.72
C VAL A 525 11.89 -0.46 -20.42
N GLU A 526 11.04 -1.38 -20.04
CA GLU A 526 11.24 -2.24 -18.89
C GLU A 526 11.92 -3.55 -19.33
N TYR A 527 12.98 -3.92 -18.63
CA TYR A 527 13.69 -5.19 -18.81
C TYR A 527 13.56 -6.01 -17.53
N ALA A 528 13.14 -7.28 -17.67
CA ALA A 528 13.15 -8.25 -16.59
C ALA A 528 14.04 -9.44 -16.94
N ILE A 529 14.99 -9.75 -16.07
CA ILE A 529 15.89 -10.89 -16.16
C ILE A 529 15.54 -11.86 -15.03
N TYR A 530 14.85 -12.92 -15.38
CA TYR A 530 14.30 -13.91 -14.45
C TYR A 530 15.06 -15.24 -14.57
N MET A 531 15.43 -15.88 -13.46
CA MET A 531 16.04 -17.20 -13.43
C MET A 531 15.37 -18.11 -12.43
N SER A 532 15.04 -19.34 -12.83
CA SER A 532 14.36 -20.34 -12.00
C SER A 532 14.96 -21.72 -12.12
N ALA A 533 14.98 -22.43 -10.99
CA ALA A 533 15.46 -23.82 -10.89
C ALA A 533 14.79 -24.59 -9.75
N PRO A 534 14.93 -25.93 -9.67
CA PRO A 534 14.64 -26.67 -8.45
C PRO A 534 15.42 -26.11 -7.25
N ALA A 535 14.80 -26.05 -6.08
CA ALA A 535 15.43 -25.48 -4.89
C ALA A 535 16.72 -26.20 -4.49
N ALA A 536 16.84 -27.50 -4.79
CA ALA A 536 18.06 -28.28 -4.54
C ALA A 536 19.27 -27.80 -5.37
N ASP A 537 19.05 -27.22 -6.55
CA ASP A 537 20.08 -26.76 -7.49
C ASP A 537 20.41 -25.27 -7.32
N TRP A 538 19.81 -24.61 -6.31
CA TRP A 538 19.83 -23.14 -6.16
C TRP A 538 21.22 -22.53 -6.01
N ALA A 539 22.15 -23.20 -5.33
CA ALA A 539 23.51 -22.69 -5.14
C ALA A 539 24.22 -22.46 -6.48
N THR A 540 24.07 -23.38 -7.42
CA THR A 540 24.63 -23.28 -8.78
C THR A 540 23.87 -22.19 -9.57
N THR A 541 22.54 -22.19 -9.51
CA THR A 541 21.67 -21.27 -10.22
C THR A 541 21.91 -19.82 -9.78
N SER A 542 22.03 -19.56 -8.49
CA SER A 542 22.31 -18.22 -7.94
C SER A 542 23.68 -17.70 -8.38
N ALA A 543 24.70 -18.57 -8.45
CA ALA A 543 26.01 -18.20 -8.98
C ALA A 543 25.95 -17.87 -10.48
N GLN A 544 25.18 -18.64 -11.25
CA GLN A 544 24.96 -18.40 -12.68
C GLN A 544 24.21 -17.07 -12.90
N PHE A 545 23.18 -16.78 -12.11
CA PHE A 545 22.45 -15.52 -12.19
C PHE A 545 23.35 -14.30 -12.05
N LYS A 546 24.28 -14.33 -11.10
CA LYS A 546 25.26 -13.24 -10.94
C LYS A 546 26.09 -12.99 -12.20
N THR A 547 26.52 -14.06 -12.88
CA THR A 547 27.30 -13.96 -14.13
C THR A 547 26.41 -13.44 -15.28
N VAL A 548 25.17 -13.90 -15.36
CA VAL A 548 24.15 -13.37 -16.31
C VAL A 548 24.00 -11.87 -16.13
N MET A 549 23.78 -11.40 -14.90
CA MET A 549 23.60 -9.98 -14.58
C MET A 549 24.81 -9.12 -14.90
N GLN A 550 26.02 -9.65 -14.71
CA GLN A 550 27.28 -8.96 -15.07
C GLN A 550 27.45 -8.82 -16.58
N SER A 551 27.04 -9.82 -17.34
CA SER A 551 27.22 -9.90 -18.80
C SER A 551 26.05 -9.32 -19.60
N TRP A 552 24.91 -9.06 -18.97
CA TRP A 552 23.73 -8.50 -19.61
C TRP A 552 24.04 -7.15 -20.27
N SER A 553 23.67 -6.95 -21.54
CA SER A 553 23.85 -5.69 -22.25
C SER A 553 22.74 -5.51 -23.30
N PRO A 554 21.81 -4.56 -23.12
CA PRO A 554 20.88 -4.18 -24.18
C PRO A 554 21.62 -3.35 -25.24
N ASP A 555 21.23 -3.46 -26.52
CA ASP A 555 21.86 -2.76 -27.65
C ASP A 555 21.60 -1.25 -27.66
N SER A 556 20.56 -0.79 -26.96
CA SER A 556 20.20 0.63 -26.78
C SER A 556 20.20 0.97 -25.30
N GLY A 557 21.20 1.70 -24.82
CA GLY A 557 21.30 1.98 -23.42
C GLY A 557 21.86 3.31 -23.00
#